data_31f02364a359a25466a9de389111998c
#
_entry.id   31f02364a359a25466a9de389111998c
#
_cell.length_a   1.000
_cell.length_b   1.000
_cell.length_c   1.000
_cell.angle_alpha   90.00
_cell.angle_beta   90.00
_cell.angle_gamma   90.00
#
_symmetry.space_group_name_H-M   'P 1'
#
loop_
_entity.id
_entity.type
_entity.pdbx_description
1 polymer ?
#
loop_
_entity_poly.entity_id
_entity_poly.type
_entity_poly.pdbx_seq_one_letter_code
_entity_poly.pdbx_strand_id
1 'polypeptide(L)'
;MKKIILTVFAATSLLLYSTPSFALFSVSVGIPMSQTITGKKSGQTYGNAPDKTSGYFLAVQLPFALGFGIDSYTTKFKTGESDGAWDKDMDTGLKTNMTNIFYQLPVPVVNLIIGLGMGTTEYDCKTRDGKGCSAYYDKGSATQWYTSIGMPLIPLFDIHLSYRSITAKNIKDKENGTKDDNSGSVTGIGIAFNF
;
A
#
# COMPACT_ATOMS: atom_id res chain seq x y z
N MET A 1 -30.62 17.21 -32.90
CA MET A 1 -29.33 16.54 -33.17
C MET A 1 -28.16 17.54 -33.29
N LYS A 2 -28.21 18.60 -34.12
CA LYS A 2 -27.09 19.57 -34.24
C LYS A 2 -26.65 20.25 -32.94
N LYS A 3 -27.60 20.56 -32.01
CA LYS A 3 -27.27 21.20 -30.73
C LYS A 3 -26.53 20.26 -29.78
N ILE A 4 -26.86 18.95 -29.80
CA ILE A 4 -26.17 17.93 -28.91
C ILE A 4 -24.75 17.70 -29.39
N ILE A 5 -24.52 17.67 -30.72
CA ILE A 5 -23.18 17.52 -31.29
C ILE A 5 -22.30 18.74 -30.96
N LEU A 6 -22.87 19.94 -31.00
CA LEU A 6 -22.12 21.16 -30.65
C LEU A 6 -21.76 21.21 -29.18
N THR A 7 -22.67 20.74 -28.28
CA THR A 7 -22.40 20.69 -26.83
C THR A 7 -21.34 19.63 -26.47
N VAL A 8 -21.39 18.47 -27.13
CA VAL A 8 -20.38 17.42 -26.95
C VAL A 8 -19.02 17.90 -27.47
N PHE A 9 -18.99 18.60 -28.63
CA PHE A 9 -17.75 19.14 -29.20
C PHE A 9 -17.15 20.25 -28.32
N ALA A 10 -17.99 21.13 -27.76
CA ALA A 10 -17.56 22.17 -26.82
C ALA A 10 -17.05 21.60 -25.53
N ALA A 11 -17.70 20.57 -24.99
CA ALA A 11 -17.25 19.87 -23.76
C ALA A 11 -15.92 19.12 -23.99
N THR A 12 -15.75 18.45 -25.14
CA THR A 12 -14.48 17.79 -25.50
C THR A 12 -13.34 18.78 -25.74
N SER A 13 -13.62 19.94 -26.36
CA SER A 13 -12.59 20.95 -26.55
C SER A 13 -12.15 21.61 -25.24
N LEU A 14 -13.05 21.84 -24.28
CA LEU A 14 -12.70 22.31 -22.93
C LEU A 14 -11.84 21.30 -22.17
N LEU A 15 -12.09 20.00 -22.32
CA LEU A 15 -11.27 18.92 -21.72
C LEU A 15 -9.86 18.85 -22.36
N LEU A 16 -9.72 19.20 -23.63
CA LEU A 16 -8.43 19.22 -24.32
C LEU A 16 -7.57 20.46 -23.98
N TYR A 17 -8.18 21.55 -23.51
CA TYR A 17 -7.46 22.75 -23.07
C TYR A 17 -7.05 22.75 -21.60
N SER A 18 -7.51 21.79 -20.79
CA SER A 18 -6.93 21.57 -19.48
C SER A 18 -5.57 20.90 -19.65
N THR A 19 -4.55 21.71 -19.90
CA THR A 19 -3.17 21.21 -19.76
C THR A 19 -3.04 20.66 -18.35
N PRO A 20 -2.72 19.38 -18.18
CA PRO A 20 -2.42 18.87 -16.85
C PRO A 20 -1.26 19.71 -16.33
N SER A 21 -1.52 20.57 -15.36
CA SER A 21 -0.45 21.26 -14.65
C SER A 21 0.20 20.19 -13.77
N PHE A 22 1.15 19.46 -14.35
CA PHE A 22 2.03 18.65 -13.53
C PHE A 22 2.73 19.63 -12.58
N ALA A 23 2.53 19.43 -11.28
CA ALA A 23 3.38 20.08 -10.32
C ALA A 23 4.83 19.78 -10.71
N LEU A 24 5.67 20.79 -10.69
CA LEU A 24 7.09 20.61 -10.98
C LEU A 24 7.70 19.61 -9.99
N PHE A 25 7.14 19.58 -8.80
CA PHE A 25 7.56 18.73 -7.69
C PHE A 25 6.37 18.48 -6.75
N SER A 26 6.22 17.28 -6.23
CA SER A 26 5.20 16.96 -5.24
C SER A 26 5.76 16.08 -4.13
N VAL A 27 5.34 16.34 -2.91
CA VAL A 27 5.64 15.49 -1.75
C VAL A 27 4.33 15.00 -1.17
N SER A 28 4.21 13.70 -0.96
CA SER A 28 3.01 13.11 -0.37
C SER A 28 3.30 12.30 0.88
N VAL A 29 2.37 12.39 1.82
CA VAL A 29 2.36 11.62 3.06
C VAL A 29 1.02 10.92 3.16
N GLY A 30 1.03 9.64 3.49
CA GLY A 30 -0.20 8.86 3.67
C GLY A 30 -0.09 7.88 4.82
N ILE A 31 -1.23 7.36 5.22
CA ILE A 31 -1.36 6.33 6.24
C ILE A 31 -2.15 5.13 5.69
N PRO A 32 -1.77 3.91 6.07
CA PRO A 32 -2.59 2.73 5.80
C PRO A 32 -3.86 2.78 6.64
N MET A 33 -4.99 2.40 6.03
CA MET A 33 -6.28 2.32 6.72
C MET A 33 -6.64 0.88 7.06
N SER A 34 -6.42 -0.04 6.13
CA SER A 34 -6.75 -1.44 6.32
C SER A 34 -5.84 -2.33 5.45
N GLN A 35 -5.61 -3.55 5.93
CA GLN A 35 -4.95 -4.61 5.18
C GLN A 35 -5.86 -5.84 5.14
N THR A 36 -5.88 -6.52 4.00
CA THR A 36 -6.42 -7.87 3.86
C THR A 36 -5.27 -8.82 3.55
N ILE A 37 -5.30 -10.02 4.10
CA ILE A 37 -4.33 -11.08 3.80
C ILE A 37 -5.10 -12.22 3.15
N THR A 38 -4.71 -12.57 1.93
CA THR A 38 -5.33 -13.63 1.12
C THR A 38 -4.43 -14.85 0.96
N GLY A 39 -3.19 -14.75 1.40
CA GLY A 39 -2.21 -15.82 1.38
C GLY A 39 -2.56 -16.96 2.33
N LYS A 40 -1.75 -18.01 2.33
CA LYS A 40 -1.95 -19.21 3.16
C LYS A 40 -0.68 -19.50 3.94
N LYS A 41 -0.83 -19.79 5.21
CA LYS A 41 0.24 -20.30 6.07
C LYS A 41 0.33 -21.80 5.90
N SER A 42 1.48 -22.32 5.43
CA SER A 42 1.72 -23.76 5.28
C SER A 42 0.54 -24.54 4.66
N GLY A 43 -0.13 -23.93 3.65
CA GLY A 43 -1.30 -24.54 2.98
C GLY A 43 -2.66 -24.28 3.64
N GLN A 44 -2.69 -23.69 4.83
CA GLN A 44 -3.93 -23.31 5.52
C GLN A 44 -4.21 -21.81 5.37
N THR A 45 -5.48 -21.44 5.32
CA THR A 45 -5.88 -20.03 5.35
C THR A 45 -5.58 -19.47 6.74
N TYR A 46 -5.04 -18.24 6.82
CA TYR A 46 -4.80 -17.58 8.11
C TYR A 46 -6.09 -17.53 8.93
N GLY A 47 -6.06 -18.13 10.13
CA GLY A 47 -7.16 -18.02 11.08
C GLY A 47 -7.26 -16.64 11.73
N ASN A 48 -6.22 -15.82 11.64
CA ASN A 48 -6.15 -14.51 12.27
C ASN A 48 -6.45 -13.41 11.26
N ALA A 49 -7.62 -12.80 11.37
CA ALA A 49 -7.96 -11.64 10.56
C ALA A 49 -7.08 -10.43 10.95
N PRO A 50 -6.64 -9.60 9.99
CA PRO A 50 -6.04 -8.31 10.28
C PRO A 50 -6.99 -7.47 11.14
N ASP A 51 -6.45 -6.84 12.19
CA ASP A 51 -7.22 -5.98 13.10
C ASP A 51 -6.93 -4.51 12.83
N LYS A 52 -5.68 -4.12 13.03
CA LYS A 52 -5.26 -2.73 12.92
C LYS A 52 -3.99 -2.63 12.09
N THR A 53 -4.02 -1.75 11.09
CA THR A 53 -2.84 -1.39 10.31
C THR A 53 -2.38 0.01 10.70
N SER A 54 -1.09 0.18 10.95
CA SER A 54 -0.48 1.45 11.32
C SER A 54 0.87 1.62 10.62
N GLY A 55 1.24 2.85 10.31
CA GLY A 55 2.46 3.17 9.61
C GLY A 55 2.31 4.38 8.70
N TYR A 56 3.14 4.46 7.66
CA TYR A 56 3.13 5.59 6.75
C TYR A 56 3.51 5.20 5.33
N PHE A 57 3.09 6.03 4.39
CA PHE A 57 3.51 6.08 3.01
C PHE A 57 4.11 7.45 2.74
N LEU A 58 5.33 7.50 2.24
CA LEU A 58 6.00 8.74 1.83
C LEU A 58 6.35 8.64 0.36
N ALA A 59 6.11 9.71 -0.39
CA ALA A 59 6.50 9.73 -1.78
C ALA A 59 6.90 11.12 -2.23
N VAL A 60 7.80 11.16 -3.19
CA VAL A 60 8.30 12.37 -3.85
C VAL A 60 8.14 12.18 -5.35
N GLN A 61 7.42 13.08 -5.98
CA GLN A 61 7.30 13.15 -7.42
C GLN A 61 8.29 14.18 -7.97
N LEU A 62 8.99 13.78 -8.99
CA LEU A 62 9.93 14.60 -9.73
C LEU A 62 9.25 15.22 -10.97
N PRO A 63 9.86 16.22 -11.61
CA PRO A 63 9.43 16.66 -12.94
C PRO A 63 9.32 15.46 -13.89
N PHE A 64 8.43 15.56 -14.89
CA PHE A 64 8.14 14.49 -15.85
C PHE A 64 7.30 13.32 -15.29
N ALA A 65 6.53 13.56 -14.21
CA ALA A 65 5.56 12.61 -13.66
C ALA A 65 6.15 11.32 -13.05
N LEU A 66 7.46 11.19 -12.96
CA LEU A 66 8.14 10.08 -12.27
C LEU A 66 8.25 10.38 -10.77
N GLY A 67 8.21 9.34 -9.94
CA GLY A 67 8.42 9.51 -8.52
C GLY A 67 8.94 8.26 -7.82
N PHE A 68 9.39 8.48 -6.58
CA PHE A 68 9.90 7.47 -5.67
C PHE A 68 9.16 7.55 -4.35
N GLY A 69 9.00 6.41 -3.70
CA GLY A 69 8.32 6.35 -2.41
C GLY A 69 8.86 5.25 -1.52
N ILE A 70 8.52 5.37 -0.25
CA ILE A 70 8.74 4.34 0.76
C ILE A 70 7.45 4.11 1.52
N ASP A 71 7.11 2.83 1.74
CA ASP A 71 6.02 2.43 2.59
C ASP A 71 6.60 1.65 3.77
N SER A 72 6.18 1.98 4.98
CA SER A 72 6.54 1.25 6.19
C SER A 72 5.31 1.16 7.08
N TYR A 73 4.82 -0.06 7.30
CA TYR A 73 3.63 -0.29 8.12
C TYR A 73 3.64 -1.66 8.76
N THR A 74 2.90 -1.75 9.87
CA THR A 74 2.67 -2.98 10.62
C THR A 74 1.18 -3.23 10.73
N THR A 75 0.75 -4.45 10.42
CA THR A 75 -0.63 -4.90 10.61
C THR A 75 -0.66 -5.90 11.75
N LYS A 76 -1.40 -5.57 12.79
CA LYS A 76 -1.66 -6.48 13.93
C LYS A 76 -2.78 -7.45 13.55
N PHE A 77 -2.68 -8.67 14.08
CA PHE A 77 -3.70 -9.69 13.92
C PHE A 77 -4.63 -9.73 15.13
N LYS A 78 -5.91 -10.03 14.89
CA LYS A 78 -6.81 -10.40 15.98
C LYS A 78 -6.33 -11.71 16.57
N THR A 79 -6.10 -11.72 17.88
CA THR A 79 -5.90 -12.93 18.63
C THR A 79 -7.23 -13.69 18.68
N GLY A 80 -7.40 -14.64 17.75
CA GLY A 80 -8.52 -15.58 17.78
C GLY A 80 -8.31 -16.60 18.91
N GLU A 81 -9.40 -17.14 19.43
CA GLU A 81 -9.38 -18.37 20.21
C GLU A 81 -8.91 -19.51 19.28
N SER A 82 -7.61 -19.71 19.16
CA SER A 82 -7.09 -20.87 18.46
C SER A 82 -6.46 -21.81 19.45
N ASP A 83 -6.81 -23.07 19.28
CA ASP A 83 -6.36 -24.20 20.05
C ASP A 83 -4.84 -24.17 20.34
N GLY A 84 -4.49 -23.84 21.57
CA GLY A 84 -3.40 -24.42 22.35
C GLY A 84 -1.96 -23.98 22.09
N ALA A 85 -1.60 -23.23 21.05
CA ALA A 85 -0.19 -22.94 20.76
C ALA A 85 0.21 -21.45 20.87
N TRP A 86 -0.73 -20.53 20.79
CA TRP A 86 -0.45 -19.10 20.84
C TRP A 86 -1.22 -18.46 21.99
N ASP A 87 -0.49 -17.88 22.93
CA ASP A 87 -1.06 -17.21 24.10
C ASP A 87 -1.92 -16.00 23.65
N LYS A 88 -3.08 -15.80 24.27
CA LYS A 88 -4.04 -14.71 23.99
C LYS A 88 -3.43 -13.31 24.10
N ASP A 89 -2.28 -13.20 24.74
CA ASP A 89 -1.57 -11.93 25.00
C ASP A 89 -0.42 -11.65 23.99
N MET A 90 -0.23 -12.47 22.97
CA MET A 90 0.81 -12.24 21.98
C MET A 90 0.37 -11.22 20.93
N ASP A 91 0.95 -10.03 21.02
CA ASP A 91 0.84 -8.95 20.04
C ASP A 91 1.60 -9.35 18.75
N THR A 92 0.93 -10.12 17.88
CA THR A 92 1.50 -10.63 16.65
C THR A 92 1.09 -9.73 15.48
N GLY A 93 2.04 -9.32 14.69
CA GLY A 93 1.84 -8.47 13.52
C GLY A 93 2.67 -8.90 12.33
N LEU A 94 2.40 -8.24 11.22
CA LEU A 94 3.13 -8.35 9.97
C LEU A 94 3.69 -6.96 9.62
N LYS A 95 5.00 -6.81 9.66
CA LYS A 95 5.69 -5.57 9.29
C LYS A 95 6.14 -5.63 7.85
N THR A 96 5.79 -4.62 7.08
CA THR A 96 6.11 -4.51 5.65
C THR A 96 6.85 -3.21 5.40
N ASN A 97 7.99 -3.31 4.69
CA ASN A 97 8.78 -2.16 4.23
C ASN A 97 8.99 -2.29 2.72
N MET A 98 8.61 -1.25 1.98
CA MET A 98 8.68 -1.23 0.52
C MET A 98 9.37 0.04 0.03
N THR A 99 10.12 -0.09 -1.05
CA THR A 99 10.61 1.02 -1.87
C THR A 99 9.86 1.00 -3.20
N ASN A 100 9.36 2.14 -3.63
CA ASN A 100 8.46 2.26 -4.77
C ASN A 100 9.04 3.18 -5.83
N ILE A 101 8.73 2.86 -7.09
CA ILE A 101 8.79 3.80 -8.21
C ILE A 101 7.39 3.96 -8.76
N PHE A 102 7.03 5.14 -9.22
CA PHE A 102 5.70 5.40 -9.76
C PHE A 102 5.72 6.42 -10.87
N TYR A 103 4.62 6.40 -11.62
CA TYR A 103 4.34 7.35 -12.67
C TYR A 103 2.95 7.94 -12.46
N GLN A 104 2.86 9.26 -12.56
CA GLN A 104 1.59 9.96 -12.58
C GLN A 104 1.06 10.03 -14.00
N LEU A 105 -0.12 9.48 -14.23
CA LEU A 105 -0.77 9.53 -15.52
C LEU A 105 -1.35 10.92 -15.77
N PRO A 106 -1.27 11.43 -17.01
CA PRO A 106 -1.80 12.74 -17.39
C PRO A 106 -3.33 12.68 -17.56
N VAL A 107 -4.06 12.49 -16.47
CA VAL A 107 -5.52 12.47 -16.46
C VAL A 107 -6.02 13.84 -16.05
N PRO A 108 -6.85 14.53 -16.86
CA PRO A 108 -7.45 15.79 -16.45
C PRO A 108 -8.29 15.64 -15.18
N VAL A 109 -8.28 16.65 -14.31
CA VAL A 109 -9.12 16.76 -13.11
C VAL A 109 -8.72 15.86 -11.92
N VAL A 110 -8.05 14.73 -12.14
CA VAL A 110 -7.61 13.83 -11.06
C VAL A 110 -6.15 13.47 -11.24
N ASN A 111 -5.44 13.30 -10.14
CA ASN A 111 -4.08 12.79 -10.12
C ASN A 111 -4.12 11.27 -10.00
N LEU A 112 -3.92 10.56 -11.11
CA LEU A 112 -3.88 9.10 -11.14
C LEU A 112 -2.43 8.63 -11.16
N ILE A 113 -2.06 7.86 -10.14
CA ILE A 113 -0.72 7.30 -9.98
C ILE A 113 -0.79 5.79 -10.14
N ILE A 114 0.17 5.23 -10.86
CA ILE A 114 0.44 3.80 -10.91
C ILE A 114 1.89 3.56 -10.49
N GLY A 115 2.14 2.54 -9.69
CA GLY A 115 3.48 2.27 -9.18
C GLY A 115 3.75 0.81 -8.94
N LEU A 116 5.04 0.52 -8.86
CA LEU A 116 5.60 -0.77 -8.53
C LEU A 116 6.55 -0.62 -7.35
N GLY A 117 6.59 -1.61 -6.47
CA GLY A 117 7.47 -1.61 -5.31
C GLY A 117 8.09 -2.98 -5.05
N MET A 118 9.22 -2.93 -4.37
CA MET A 118 9.91 -4.10 -3.84
C MET A 118 10.37 -3.83 -2.42
N GLY A 119 10.44 -4.89 -1.63
CA GLY A 119 10.84 -4.76 -0.24
C GLY A 119 10.78 -6.06 0.52
N THR A 120 10.48 -5.97 1.80
CA THR A 120 10.46 -7.11 2.72
C THR A 120 9.24 -7.11 3.60
N THR A 121 8.82 -8.30 3.98
CA THR A 121 7.78 -8.53 4.97
C THR A 121 8.33 -9.48 6.05
N GLU A 122 8.07 -9.18 7.31
CA GLU A 122 8.53 -9.97 8.46
C GLU A 122 7.43 -10.06 9.52
N TYR A 123 7.44 -11.13 10.32
CA TYR A 123 6.58 -11.21 11.49
C TYR A 123 7.14 -10.31 12.60
N ASP A 124 6.25 -9.50 13.18
CA ASP A 124 6.50 -8.63 14.33
C ASP A 124 5.75 -9.19 15.53
N CYS A 125 6.46 -9.91 16.38
CA CYS A 125 5.91 -10.46 17.61
C CYS A 125 6.98 -10.60 18.69
N LYS A 126 6.51 -10.74 19.92
CA LYS A 126 7.31 -11.18 21.06
C LYS A 126 6.81 -12.55 21.51
N THR A 127 7.70 -13.52 21.57
CA THR A 127 7.39 -14.84 22.08
C THR A 127 7.38 -14.84 23.63
N ARG A 128 6.79 -15.89 24.25
CA ARG A 128 6.67 -16.01 25.70
C ARG A 128 8.01 -16.00 26.45
N ASP A 129 9.08 -16.46 25.81
CA ASP A 129 10.45 -16.41 26.28
C ASP A 129 11.18 -15.08 26.02
N GLY A 130 10.46 -14.06 25.56
CA GLY A 130 10.95 -12.71 25.30
C GLY A 130 11.74 -12.55 23.99
N LYS A 131 11.89 -13.62 23.20
CA LYS A 131 12.53 -13.55 21.89
C LYS A 131 11.57 -12.97 20.85
N GLY A 132 12.10 -12.24 19.87
CA GLY A 132 11.30 -11.78 18.74
C GLY A 132 11.03 -12.90 17.72
N CYS A 133 10.02 -12.74 16.88
CA CYS A 133 9.72 -13.66 15.78
C CYS A 133 10.90 -13.87 14.82
N SER A 134 11.82 -12.96 14.74
CA SER A 134 13.06 -13.08 13.95
C SER A 134 13.97 -14.24 14.39
N ALA A 135 13.78 -14.77 15.60
CA ALA A 135 14.48 -15.99 16.04
C ALA A 135 13.99 -17.24 15.28
N TYR A 136 12.70 -17.27 14.91
CA TYR A 136 12.03 -18.44 14.34
C TYR A 136 11.71 -18.27 12.84
N TYR A 137 11.58 -17.03 12.35
CA TYR A 137 11.21 -16.75 10.98
C TYR A 137 12.23 -15.84 10.30
N ASP A 138 12.54 -16.13 9.04
CA ASP A 138 13.32 -15.24 8.19
C ASP A 138 12.43 -14.15 7.56
N LYS A 139 13.03 -13.01 7.25
CA LYS A 139 12.36 -12.00 6.44
C LYS A 139 12.07 -12.54 5.06
N GLY A 140 10.85 -12.32 4.58
CA GLY A 140 10.45 -12.63 3.21
C GLY A 140 10.65 -11.44 2.28
N SER A 141 10.99 -11.71 1.02
CA SER A 141 10.91 -10.72 -0.04
C SER A 141 9.45 -10.44 -0.39
N ALA A 142 9.15 -9.19 -0.70
CA ALA A 142 7.83 -8.77 -1.10
C ALA A 142 7.91 -7.85 -2.31
N THR A 143 6.87 -7.92 -3.15
CA THR A 143 6.66 -7.01 -4.27
C THR A 143 5.24 -6.44 -4.19
N GLN A 144 5.06 -5.25 -4.71
CA GLN A 144 3.72 -4.65 -4.82
C GLN A 144 3.53 -3.91 -6.13
N TRP A 145 2.29 -3.85 -6.57
CA TRP A 145 1.83 -2.81 -7.46
C TRP A 145 0.79 -1.97 -6.73
N TYR A 146 0.69 -0.70 -7.07
CA TYR A 146 -0.31 0.15 -6.47
C TYR A 146 -0.85 1.18 -7.44
N THR A 147 -2.04 1.66 -7.12
CA THR A 147 -2.66 2.82 -7.74
C THR A 147 -3.10 3.80 -6.67
N SER A 148 -3.07 5.08 -7.01
CA SER A 148 -3.58 6.14 -6.15
C SER A 148 -4.34 7.15 -6.98
N ILE A 149 -5.50 7.55 -6.49
CA ILE A 149 -6.32 8.60 -7.10
C ILE A 149 -6.28 9.80 -6.17
N GLY A 150 -5.76 10.92 -6.67
CA GLY A 150 -5.71 12.20 -5.97
C GLY A 150 -6.79 13.14 -6.51
N MET A 151 -7.48 13.82 -5.60
CA MET A 151 -8.40 14.90 -5.93
C MET A 151 -7.84 16.22 -5.42
N PRO A 152 -7.63 17.22 -6.30
CA PRO A 152 -7.19 18.53 -5.87
C PRO A 152 -8.30 19.21 -5.06
N LEU A 153 -8.00 19.57 -3.82
CA LEU A 153 -8.90 20.33 -2.95
C LEU A 153 -8.71 21.83 -3.13
N ILE A 154 -7.47 22.24 -3.18
CA ILE A 154 -7.01 23.61 -3.40
C ILE A 154 -5.73 23.55 -4.24
N PRO A 155 -5.28 24.63 -4.87
CA PRO A 155 -4.20 24.63 -5.87
C PRO A 155 -2.89 23.94 -5.45
N LEU A 156 -2.61 23.82 -4.13
CA LEU A 156 -1.36 23.25 -3.63
C LEU A 156 -1.54 21.90 -2.92
N PHE A 157 -2.79 21.42 -2.75
CA PHE A 157 -3.08 20.24 -1.92
C PHE A 157 -4.04 19.29 -2.60
N ASP A 158 -3.65 18.03 -2.62
CA ASP A 158 -4.48 16.92 -3.07
C ASP A 158 -4.74 15.95 -1.92
N ILE A 159 -5.93 15.38 -1.86
CA ILE A 159 -6.20 14.19 -1.06
C ILE A 159 -6.08 12.97 -1.96
N HIS A 160 -5.37 11.95 -1.51
CA HIS A 160 -5.15 10.71 -2.24
C HIS A 160 -5.80 9.53 -1.53
N LEU A 161 -6.51 8.70 -2.30
CA LEU A 161 -6.92 7.36 -1.90
C LEU A 161 -6.07 6.36 -2.67
N SER A 162 -5.47 5.42 -1.96
CA SER A 162 -4.55 4.45 -2.56
C SER A 162 -4.94 3.01 -2.28
N TYR A 163 -4.68 2.15 -3.26
CA TYR A 163 -4.81 0.71 -3.17
C TYR A 163 -3.49 0.05 -3.57
N ARG A 164 -3.00 -0.85 -2.73
CA ARG A 164 -1.75 -1.60 -2.92
C ARG A 164 -2.04 -3.09 -2.91
N SER A 165 -1.60 -3.80 -3.93
CA SER A 165 -1.63 -5.26 -3.98
C SER A 165 -0.23 -5.79 -3.73
N ILE A 166 -0.08 -6.63 -2.71
CA ILE A 166 1.20 -7.10 -2.19
C ILE A 166 1.31 -8.58 -2.42
N THR A 167 2.45 -9.01 -2.96
CA THR A 167 2.85 -10.41 -3.05
C THR A 167 4.02 -10.65 -2.10
N ALA A 168 3.81 -11.47 -1.07
CA ALA A 168 4.78 -11.77 -0.01
C ALA A 168 4.75 -13.27 0.33
N LYS A 169 5.46 -14.10 -0.45
CA LYS A 169 5.36 -15.57 -0.41
C LYS A 169 6.55 -16.28 0.26
N ASN A 170 7.48 -15.55 0.85
CA ASN A 170 8.79 -16.09 1.18
C ASN A 170 9.21 -15.91 2.64
N ILE A 171 8.27 -15.69 3.58
CA ILE A 171 8.62 -15.77 5.00
C ILE A 171 8.85 -17.22 5.33
N LYS A 172 10.10 -17.57 5.65
CA LYS A 172 10.53 -18.94 5.90
C LYS A 172 10.58 -19.23 7.40
N ASP A 173 9.93 -20.30 7.79
CA ASP A 173 10.12 -20.92 9.12
C ASP A 173 11.49 -21.60 9.18
N LYS A 174 12.31 -21.26 10.16
CA LYS A 174 13.68 -21.76 10.32
C LYS A 174 13.73 -23.20 10.82
N GLU A 175 12.70 -23.66 11.51
CA GLU A 175 12.67 -24.99 12.10
C GLU A 175 12.30 -26.06 11.06
N ASN A 176 11.23 -25.81 10.30
CA ASN A 176 10.71 -26.80 9.36
C ASN A 176 10.93 -26.43 7.88
N GLY A 177 11.45 -25.23 7.61
CA GLY A 177 11.76 -24.76 6.25
C GLY A 177 10.54 -24.41 5.41
N THR A 178 9.33 -24.42 5.96
CA THR A 178 8.11 -24.06 5.26
C THR A 178 8.08 -22.56 4.95
N LYS A 179 7.39 -22.20 3.86
CA LYS A 179 7.24 -20.80 3.44
C LYS A 179 5.80 -20.37 3.60
N ASP A 180 5.62 -19.25 4.27
CA ASP A 180 4.32 -18.63 4.44
C ASP A 180 4.03 -17.61 3.33
N ASP A 181 2.81 -17.64 2.82
CA ASP A 181 2.27 -16.65 1.86
C ASP A 181 1.45 -15.61 2.63
N ASN A 182 1.99 -14.40 2.74
CA ASN A 182 1.35 -13.26 3.39
C ASN A 182 0.86 -12.22 2.35
N SER A 183 0.58 -12.67 1.13
CA SER A 183 0.06 -11.81 0.07
C SER A 183 -1.32 -11.25 0.42
N GLY A 184 -1.60 -10.07 -0.07
CA GLY A 184 -2.86 -9.39 0.22
C GLY A 184 -2.94 -8.00 -0.39
N SER A 185 -3.77 -7.14 0.21
CA SER A 185 -3.90 -5.77 -0.23
C SER A 185 -3.98 -4.80 0.94
N VAL A 186 -3.56 -3.55 0.70
CA VAL A 186 -3.63 -2.44 1.65
C VAL A 186 -4.32 -1.26 0.98
N THR A 187 -5.27 -0.67 1.69
CA THR A 187 -5.86 0.62 1.34
C THR A 187 -5.27 1.71 2.21
N GLY A 188 -5.17 2.92 1.70
CA GLY A 188 -4.65 4.05 2.46
C GLY A 188 -5.15 5.38 1.95
N ILE A 189 -5.03 6.39 2.80
CA ILE A 189 -5.34 7.78 2.52
C ILE A 189 -4.10 8.64 2.72
N GLY A 190 -3.97 9.70 1.96
CA GLY A 190 -2.83 10.60 2.06
C GLY A 190 -3.13 12.01 1.57
N ILE A 191 -2.18 12.88 1.78
CA ILE A 191 -2.18 14.27 1.31
C ILE A 191 -0.92 14.49 0.50
N ALA A 192 -1.03 15.18 -0.62
CA ALA A 192 0.12 15.65 -1.40
C ALA A 192 0.17 17.17 -1.45
N PHE A 193 1.39 17.68 -1.42
CA PHE A 193 1.74 19.08 -1.63
C PHE A 193 2.39 19.21 -3.00
N ASN A 194 1.84 20.07 -3.82
CA ASN A 194 2.26 20.31 -5.20
C ASN A 194 2.93 21.69 -5.31
N PHE A 195 4.13 21.72 -5.87
CA PHE A 195 4.93 22.94 -6.03
C PHE A 195 5.19 23.27 -7.51
#